data_5569fc177232c27469cf93f2e0f1555f
#
_entry.id   5569fc177232c27469cf93f2e0f1555f
#
_cell.length_a   1.000
_cell.length_b   1.000
_cell.length_c   1.000
_cell.angle_alpha   90.00
_cell.angle_beta   90.00
_cell.angle_gamma   90.00
#
_symmetry.space_group_name_H-M   'P 1'
#
loop_
_entity.id
_entity.type
_entity.pdbx_description
1 polymer ?
#
loop_
_entity_poly.entity_id
_entity_poly.type
_entity_poly.pdbx_seq_one_letter_code
_entity_poly.pdbx_strand_id
1 'polypeptide(L)'
;MGPRSNILVVDDNPDKLSLLEMTLRMAGYDVRTATDGEEALSAIESYPPDLVITDVMMPKMNGYELAERIRANPQTKFIPLILQTAAGHNAEDLRRGSEVGALGFITDLSDFDLLLARARTLLDFRAYLDTCEEEAFTDHLSGLANRRRFERQLEREVSRTLRYGHPISLLMLDLDNFKKLNDTFGHSAGDEAISRIGKVLREGTRGIDLAARIGGEEFALILVETSLEGGLEVAERLRKAIGSMPVPLAGHITASFGVAECPSSAQTVRDLLQSADSALYEAKRSGRDRVTGKQPLKSNSAAASDVQTDQQYVSDGLEVSDG
;
A
#
# COMPACT_ATOMS: atom_id res chain seq x y z
N MET A 1 -11.14 15.19 -19.35
CA MET A 1 -10.16 16.00 -18.61
C MET A 1 -9.71 15.12 -17.47
N GLY A 2 -8.40 14.79 -17.40
CA GLY A 2 -7.84 14.09 -16.24
C GLY A 2 -7.94 14.93 -14.97
N PRO A 3 -7.70 14.34 -13.78
CA PRO A 3 -7.67 15.10 -12.53
C PRO A 3 -6.65 16.23 -12.65
N ARG A 4 -7.03 17.41 -12.16
CA ARG A 4 -6.12 18.56 -12.15
C ARG A 4 -5.06 18.34 -11.09
N SER A 5 -3.79 18.63 -11.44
CA SER A 5 -2.70 18.56 -10.45
C SER A 5 -2.92 19.57 -9.33
N ASN A 6 -2.70 19.14 -8.09
CA ASN A 6 -2.90 19.91 -6.88
C ASN A 6 -1.58 20.52 -6.42
N ILE A 7 -1.51 21.84 -6.34
CA ILE A 7 -0.32 22.60 -5.93
C ILE A 7 -0.56 23.24 -4.57
N LEU A 8 0.36 23.09 -3.64
CA LEU A 8 0.38 23.84 -2.39
C LEU A 8 1.35 25.01 -2.51
N VAL A 9 0.85 26.23 -2.31
CA VAL A 9 1.64 27.46 -2.27
C VAL A 9 1.75 27.94 -0.83
N VAL A 10 2.98 28.24 -0.38
CA VAL A 10 3.28 28.65 1.00
C VAL A 10 4.05 29.95 0.97
N ASP A 11 3.47 31.01 1.52
CA ASP A 11 4.11 32.33 1.63
C ASP A 11 3.40 33.11 2.76
N ASP A 12 4.13 33.84 3.60
CA ASP A 12 3.55 34.62 4.69
C ASP A 12 2.95 35.95 4.23
N ASN A 13 3.16 36.33 2.99
CA ASN A 13 2.61 37.54 2.37
C ASN A 13 1.28 37.20 1.65
N PRO A 14 0.14 37.70 2.11
CA PRO A 14 -1.18 37.39 1.55
C PRO A 14 -1.36 37.88 0.10
N ASP A 15 -0.69 38.98 -0.27
CA ASP A 15 -0.79 39.52 -1.63
C ASP A 15 -0.06 38.60 -2.63
N LYS A 16 1.11 38.10 -2.24
CA LYS A 16 1.85 37.09 -3.04
C LYS A 16 1.07 35.78 -3.14
N LEU A 17 0.50 35.27 -2.02
CA LEU A 17 -0.34 34.07 -2.04
C LEU A 17 -1.49 34.22 -3.03
N SER A 18 -2.24 35.35 -2.95
CA SER A 18 -3.37 35.60 -3.82
C SER A 18 -2.96 35.65 -5.30
N LEU A 19 -1.84 36.29 -5.59
CA LEU A 19 -1.32 36.43 -6.95
C LEU A 19 -0.90 35.08 -7.54
N LEU A 20 -0.15 34.27 -6.77
CA LEU A 20 0.30 32.93 -7.16
C LEU A 20 -0.88 31.97 -7.33
N GLU A 21 -1.83 31.98 -6.39
CA GLU A 21 -3.06 31.21 -6.47
C GLU A 21 -3.83 31.54 -7.75
N MET A 22 -4.07 32.82 -8.02
CA MET A 22 -4.78 33.25 -9.23
C MET A 22 -4.07 32.79 -10.50
N THR A 23 -2.75 32.99 -10.57
CA THR A 23 -1.93 32.64 -11.75
C THR A 23 -1.98 31.13 -12.03
N LEU A 24 -1.79 30.31 -10.99
CA LEU A 24 -1.81 28.85 -11.12
C LEU A 24 -3.20 28.30 -11.42
N ARG A 25 -4.25 28.86 -10.81
CA ARG A 25 -5.64 28.51 -11.14
C ARG A 25 -6.02 28.87 -12.58
N MET A 26 -5.58 30.00 -13.07
CA MET A 26 -5.77 30.37 -14.49
C MET A 26 -5.06 29.43 -15.46
N ALA A 27 -3.92 28.86 -15.04
CA ALA A 27 -3.21 27.83 -15.79
C ALA A 27 -3.85 26.42 -15.69
N GLY A 28 -4.94 26.28 -14.89
CA GLY A 28 -5.73 25.06 -14.82
C GLY A 28 -5.37 24.11 -13.68
N TYR A 29 -4.56 24.53 -12.72
CA TYR A 29 -4.20 23.74 -11.53
C TYR A 29 -5.22 23.93 -10.40
N ASP A 30 -5.35 22.92 -9.53
CA ASP A 30 -6.00 23.07 -8.23
C ASP A 30 -4.96 23.61 -7.25
N VAL A 31 -5.30 24.69 -6.53
CA VAL A 31 -4.35 25.39 -5.66
C VAL A 31 -4.89 25.48 -4.25
N ARG A 32 -4.04 25.09 -3.29
CA ARG A 32 -4.23 25.37 -1.87
C ARG A 32 -3.10 26.27 -1.39
N THR A 33 -3.39 27.03 -0.35
CA THR A 33 -2.44 28.00 0.22
C THR A 33 -2.19 27.71 1.69
N ALA A 34 -1.02 28.06 2.18
CA ALA A 34 -0.66 28.09 3.58
C ALA A 34 0.19 29.35 3.86
N THR A 35 0.10 29.87 5.07
CA THR A 35 0.76 31.12 5.47
C THR A 35 2.10 30.90 6.20
N ASP A 36 2.39 29.66 6.59
CA ASP A 36 3.66 29.25 7.20
C ASP A 36 3.92 27.74 7.00
N GLY A 37 5.11 27.30 7.40
CA GLY A 37 5.52 25.91 7.24
C GLY A 37 4.74 24.91 8.11
N GLU A 38 4.19 25.32 9.25
CA GLU A 38 3.39 24.44 10.12
C GLU A 38 2.00 24.17 9.51
N GLU A 39 1.36 25.23 9.01
CA GLU A 39 0.11 25.11 8.25
C GLU A 39 0.30 24.26 6.99
N ALA A 40 1.44 24.47 6.29
CA ALA A 40 1.78 23.67 5.12
C ALA A 40 1.93 22.18 5.44
N LEU A 41 2.61 21.79 6.54
CA LEU A 41 2.72 20.40 6.95
C LEU A 41 1.37 19.77 7.26
N SER A 42 0.51 20.49 7.99
CA SER A 42 -0.85 20.04 8.29
C SER A 42 -1.70 19.83 7.02
N ALA A 43 -1.54 20.74 6.04
CA ALA A 43 -2.20 20.62 4.74
C ALA A 43 -1.68 19.42 3.95
N ILE A 44 -0.37 19.13 3.98
CA ILE A 44 0.26 17.99 3.32
C ILE A 44 -0.19 16.66 3.94
N GLU A 45 -0.28 16.58 5.27
CA GLU A 45 -0.74 15.39 5.98
C GLU A 45 -2.20 15.04 5.67
N SER A 46 -3.06 16.06 5.57
CA SER A 46 -4.48 15.85 5.25
C SER A 46 -4.71 15.42 3.80
N TYR A 47 -3.98 16.01 2.87
CA TYR A 47 -4.08 15.71 1.45
C TYR A 47 -2.76 16.08 0.75
N PRO A 48 -1.88 15.11 0.44
CA PRO A 48 -0.58 15.37 -0.18
C PRO A 48 -0.72 16.08 -1.54
N PRO A 49 0.02 17.19 -1.78
CA PRO A 49 0.03 17.88 -3.07
C PRO A 49 0.95 17.19 -4.07
N ASP A 50 0.73 17.47 -5.36
CA ASP A 50 1.60 17.03 -6.45
C ASP A 50 2.87 17.89 -6.58
N LEU A 51 2.82 19.15 -6.06
CA LEU A 51 3.93 20.10 -6.05
C LEU A 51 3.76 21.06 -4.86
N VAL A 52 4.88 21.39 -4.20
CA VAL A 52 4.95 22.47 -3.21
C VAL A 52 5.76 23.63 -3.78
N ILE A 53 5.23 24.86 -3.67
CA ILE A 53 5.93 26.10 -3.97
C ILE A 53 5.96 26.90 -2.67
N THR A 54 7.14 27.17 -2.10
CA THR A 54 7.24 27.82 -0.80
C THR A 54 8.24 28.97 -0.81
N ASP A 55 7.90 30.07 -0.13
CA ASP A 55 8.91 31.08 0.19
C ASP A 55 9.95 30.50 1.15
N VAL A 56 11.18 30.96 1.04
CA VAL A 56 12.28 30.61 1.95
C VAL A 56 12.10 31.31 3.29
N MET A 57 11.72 32.59 3.29
CA MET A 57 11.73 33.46 4.47
C MET A 57 10.33 33.61 5.03
N MET A 58 9.95 32.70 5.92
CA MET A 58 8.64 32.71 6.59
C MET A 58 8.81 32.64 8.13
N PRO A 59 7.85 33.15 8.90
CA PRO A 59 7.84 33.01 10.35
C PRO A 59 7.59 31.57 10.78
N LYS A 60 7.95 31.24 12.02
CA LYS A 60 7.81 29.94 12.69
C LYS A 60 8.66 28.83 12.07
N MET A 61 8.39 28.46 10.83
CA MET A 61 9.10 27.46 10.05
C MET A 61 9.41 28.02 8.67
N ASN A 62 10.67 28.16 8.34
CA ASN A 62 11.13 28.65 7.03
C ASN A 62 11.03 27.57 5.95
N GLY A 63 11.17 27.97 4.65
CA GLY A 63 11.03 27.05 3.53
C GLY A 63 12.08 25.93 3.48
N TYR A 64 13.27 26.13 4.02
CA TYR A 64 14.28 25.07 4.12
C TYR A 64 13.90 24.03 5.17
N GLU A 65 13.44 24.45 6.34
CA GLU A 65 12.95 23.55 7.41
C GLU A 65 11.73 22.76 6.95
N LEU A 66 10.81 23.40 6.22
CA LEU A 66 9.68 22.71 5.60
C LEU A 66 10.15 21.63 4.60
N ALA A 67 11.13 21.97 3.75
CA ALA A 67 11.69 21.00 2.81
C ALA A 67 12.33 19.80 3.51
N GLU A 68 13.11 20.02 4.58
CA GLU A 68 13.71 18.95 5.38
C GLU A 68 12.65 18.03 5.99
N ARG A 69 11.55 18.59 6.53
CA ARG A 69 10.43 17.82 7.09
C ARG A 69 9.73 16.98 6.02
N ILE A 70 9.48 17.55 4.84
CA ILE A 70 8.90 16.84 3.70
C ILE A 70 9.81 15.67 3.27
N ARG A 71 11.12 15.88 3.21
CA ARG A 71 12.11 14.84 2.81
C ARG A 71 12.30 13.74 3.86
N ALA A 72 12.16 14.07 5.14
CA ALA A 72 12.29 13.11 6.25
C ALA A 72 11.12 12.09 6.30
N ASN A 73 9.96 12.42 5.77
CA ASN A 73 8.79 11.55 5.79
C ASN A 73 8.74 10.65 4.52
N PRO A 74 8.77 9.31 4.67
CA PRO A 74 8.72 8.38 3.55
C PRO A 74 7.53 8.55 2.59
N GLN A 75 6.40 9.09 3.07
CA GLN A 75 5.19 9.29 2.27
C GLN A 75 5.25 10.56 1.42
N THR A 76 6.00 11.57 1.84
CA THR A 76 6.06 12.89 1.19
C THR A 76 7.40 13.22 0.55
N LYS A 77 8.44 12.44 0.80
CA LYS A 77 9.82 12.70 0.37
C LYS A 77 10.01 12.86 -1.14
N PHE A 78 9.09 12.37 -1.95
CA PHE A 78 9.14 12.49 -3.41
C PHE A 78 8.26 13.61 -3.96
N ILE A 79 7.56 14.38 -3.11
CA ILE A 79 6.81 15.56 -3.56
C ILE A 79 7.83 16.59 -4.10
N PRO A 80 7.74 17.01 -5.36
CA PRO A 80 8.62 18.06 -5.88
C PRO A 80 8.40 19.38 -5.13
N LEU A 81 9.49 20.13 -4.95
CA LEU A 81 9.48 21.37 -4.20
C LEU A 81 10.25 22.47 -4.95
N ILE A 82 9.61 23.63 -5.07
CA ILE A 82 10.21 24.87 -5.58
C ILE A 82 10.36 25.83 -4.40
N LEU A 83 11.58 26.34 -4.21
CA LEU A 83 11.86 27.40 -3.26
C LEU A 83 11.79 28.77 -3.95
N GLN A 84 11.08 29.71 -3.35
CA GLN A 84 11.08 31.12 -3.76
C GLN A 84 12.01 31.90 -2.84
N THR A 85 12.85 32.74 -3.39
CA THR A 85 13.76 33.58 -2.61
C THR A 85 13.80 34.98 -3.21
N ALA A 86 13.66 35.99 -2.37
CA ALA A 86 13.81 37.38 -2.78
C ALA A 86 15.29 37.66 -3.16
N ALA A 87 15.49 38.51 -4.13
CA ALA A 87 16.74 38.87 -4.79
C ALA A 87 18.00 38.82 -3.93
N GLY A 88 19.01 38.10 -4.37
CA GLY A 88 20.34 38.04 -3.79
C GLY A 88 20.90 36.63 -3.73
N HIS A 89 21.02 35.94 -4.88
CA HIS A 89 21.61 34.60 -4.90
C HIS A 89 23.06 34.68 -4.56
N ASN A 90 23.39 34.28 -3.33
CA ASN A 90 24.76 33.80 -3.12
C ASN A 90 24.77 32.28 -3.45
N ALA A 91 25.91 31.75 -3.78
CA ALA A 91 26.10 30.33 -4.08
C ALA A 91 25.72 29.45 -2.88
N GLU A 92 25.62 30.02 -1.66
CA GLU A 92 25.25 29.40 -0.39
C GLU A 92 23.76 29.02 -0.37
N ASP A 93 22.86 29.92 -0.79
CA ASP A 93 21.42 29.67 -0.81
C ASP A 93 21.06 28.57 -1.83
N LEU A 94 21.70 28.59 -3.00
CA LEU A 94 21.53 27.54 -4.01
C LEU A 94 22.06 26.19 -3.50
N ARG A 95 23.21 26.18 -2.82
CA ARG A 95 23.78 24.97 -2.23
C ARG A 95 22.83 24.39 -1.17
N ARG A 96 22.39 25.24 -0.24
CA ARG A 96 21.49 24.83 0.86
C ARG A 96 20.18 24.26 0.32
N GLY A 97 19.58 24.91 -0.66
CA GLY A 97 18.34 24.39 -1.24
C GLY A 97 18.53 23.08 -2.00
N SER A 98 19.68 22.88 -2.65
CA SER A 98 20.02 21.58 -3.26
C SER A 98 20.21 20.50 -2.18
N GLU A 99 20.81 20.81 -1.05
CA GLU A 99 21.02 19.90 0.09
C GLU A 99 19.69 19.45 0.70
N VAL A 100 18.70 20.34 0.82
CA VAL A 100 17.36 19.99 1.30
C VAL A 100 16.49 19.36 0.22
N GLY A 101 17.02 19.14 -0.98
CA GLY A 101 16.34 18.44 -2.08
C GLY A 101 15.30 19.27 -2.81
N ALA A 102 15.42 20.60 -2.83
CA ALA A 102 14.63 21.44 -3.72
C ALA A 102 15.02 21.21 -5.17
N LEU A 103 14.03 21.03 -6.04
CA LEU A 103 14.23 20.77 -7.47
C LEU A 103 14.20 22.04 -8.32
N GLY A 104 13.89 23.19 -7.71
CA GLY A 104 13.86 24.48 -8.41
C GLY A 104 13.94 25.66 -7.45
N PHE A 105 14.50 26.75 -7.97
CA PHE A 105 14.54 28.06 -7.31
C PHE A 105 13.88 29.09 -8.23
N ILE A 106 13.04 29.92 -7.66
CA ILE A 106 12.48 31.09 -8.35
C ILE A 106 12.85 32.33 -7.57
N THR A 107 13.43 33.27 -8.25
CA THR A 107 14.02 34.49 -7.67
C THR A 107 13.25 35.74 -8.04
N ASP A 108 12.52 35.67 -9.12
CA ASP A 108 11.71 36.76 -9.62
C ASP A 108 10.28 36.26 -9.83
N LEU A 109 9.39 36.69 -8.95
CA LEU A 109 7.95 36.38 -9.05
C LEU A 109 7.26 37.16 -10.16
N SER A 110 7.93 38.13 -10.80
CA SER A 110 7.38 38.83 -11.95
C SER A 110 7.43 37.97 -13.24
N ASP A 111 8.26 36.92 -13.27
CA ASP A 111 8.33 35.97 -14.38
C ASP A 111 7.42 34.75 -14.16
N PHE A 112 6.10 34.99 -14.32
CA PHE A 112 5.11 33.91 -14.20
C PHE A 112 5.27 32.83 -15.27
N ASP A 113 5.79 33.16 -16.44
CA ASP A 113 6.02 32.16 -17.50
C ASP A 113 7.09 31.17 -17.08
N LEU A 114 8.14 31.63 -16.42
CA LEU A 114 9.17 30.76 -15.86
C LEU A 114 8.62 29.89 -14.72
N LEU A 115 7.81 30.47 -13.82
CA LEU A 115 7.15 29.70 -12.74
C LEU A 115 6.29 28.58 -13.32
N LEU A 116 5.42 28.90 -14.27
CA LEU A 116 4.51 27.93 -14.89
C LEU A 116 5.28 26.85 -15.67
N ALA A 117 6.34 27.23 -16.39
CA ALA A 117 7.18 26.28 -17.09
C ALA A 117 7.87 25.29 -16.13
N ARG A 118 8.41 25.76 -15.00
CA ARG A 118 9.03 24.90 -13.96
C ARG A 118 8.01 24.02 -13.27
N ALA A 119 6.87 24.58 -12.86
CA ALA A 119 5.79 23.81 -12.25
C ALA A 119 5.35 22.67 -13.17
N ARG A 120 5.10 22.98 -14.46
CA ARG A 120 4.75 21.97 -15.45
C ARG A 120 5.80 20.87 -15.59
N THR A 121 7.08 21.26 -15.73
CA THR A 121 8.17 20.27 -15.86
C THR A 121 8.25 19.32 -14.67
N LEU A 122 8.10 19.85 -13.44
CA LEU A 122 8.16 19.04 -12.23
C LEU A 122 6.93 18.14 -12.06
N LEU A 123 5.76 18.64 -12.43
CA LEU A 123 4.54 17.83 -12.43
C LEU A 123 4.56 16.73 -13.48
N ASP A 124 5.02 17.02 -14.70
CA ASP A 124 5.22 16.02 -15.76
C ASP A 124 6.23 14.94 -15.32
N PHE A 125 7.34 15.35 -14.68
CA PHE A 125 8.32 14.41 -14.13
C PHE A 125 7.75 13.56 -12.99
N ARG A 126 6.95 14.15 -12.10
CA ARG A 126 6.25 13.41 -11.04
C ARG A 126 5.29 12.38 -11.64
N ALA A 127 4.45 12.78 -12.60
CA ALA A 127 3.52 11.88 -13.29
C ALA A 127 4.27 10.74 -14.01
N TYR A 128 5.43 11.03 -14.61
CA TYR A 128 6.26 10.00 -15.21
C TYR A 128 6.81 9.00 -14.18
N LEU A 129 7.28 9.48 -13.02
CA LEU A 129 7.73 8.60 -11.93
C LEU A 129 6.59 7.73 -11.39
N ASP A 130 5.40 8.30 -11.21
CA ASP A 130 4.21 7.55 -10.76
C ASP A 130 3.82 6.48 -11.80
N THR A 131 3.89 6.80 -13.09
CA THR A 131 3.67 5.82 -14.17
C THR A 131 4.71 4.70 -14.14
N CYS A 132 5.99 5.04 -13.98
CA CYS A 132 7.05 4.03 -13.86
C CYS A 132 6.87 3.15 -12.62
N GLU A 133 6.41 3.74 -11.51
CA GLU A 133 6.12 2.99 -10.27
C GLU A 133 4.91 2.07 -10.47
N GLU A 134 3.84 2.54 -11.12
CA GLU A 134 2.67 1.72 -11.46
C GLU A 134 3.05 0.56 -12.39
N GLU A 135 3.81 0.81 -13.46
CA GLU A 135 4.31 -0.22 -14.35
C GLU A 135 5.20 -1.24 -13.62
N ALA A 136 6.08 -0.76 -12.72
CA ALA A 136 6.94 -1.63 -11.90
C ALA A 136 6.17 -2.50 -10.89
N PHE A 137 4.93 -2.16 -10.57
CA PHE A 137 4.09 -2.83 -9.57
C PHE A 137 2.83 -3.49 -10.12
N THR A 138 2.61 -3.45 -11.42
CA THR A 138 1.45 -4.05 -12.10
C THR A 138 1.86 -5.27 -12.93
N ASP A 139 1.06 -6.31 -12.95
CA ASP A 139 1.15 -7.42 -13.89
C ASP A 139 0.40 -7.05 -15.19
N HIS A 140 1.12 -6.93 -16.28
CA HIS A 140 0.58 -6.44 -17.55
C HIS A 140 -0.52 -7.32 -18.15
N LEU A 141 -0.51 -8.63 -17.86
CA LEU A 141 -1.48 -9.56 -18.43
C LEU A 141 -2.82 -9.52 -17.69
N SER A 142 -2.78 -9.59 -16.36
CA SER A 142 -3.99 -9.55 -15.52
C SER A 142 -4.44 -8.12 -15.18
N GLY A 143 -3.54 -7.14 -15.30
CA GLY A 143 -3.74 -5.76 -14.88
C GLY A 143 -3.89 -5.58 -13.35
N LEU A 144 -3.56 -6.61 -12.57
CA LEU A 144 -3.54 -6.58 -11.10
C LEU A 144 -2.17 -6.15 -10.58
N ALA A 145 -2.04 -5.98 -9.27
CA ALA A 145 -0.73 -5.85 -8.65
C ALA A 145 0.14 -7.07 -8.98
N ASN A 146 1.43 -6.85 -9.18
CA ASN A 146 2.38 -7.94 -9.32
C ASN A 146 2.87 -8.46 -7.96
N ARG A 147 3.68 -9.53 -7.98
CA ARG A 147 4.24 -10.16 -6.79
C ARG A 147 4.97 -9.17 -5.87
N ARG A 148 5.75 -8.24 -6.45
CA ARG A 148 6.53 -7.27 -5.67
C ARG A 148 5.64 -6.30 -4.89
N ARG A 149 4.57 -5.80 -5.48
CA ARG A 149 3.58 -4.95 -4.80
C ARG A 149 2.84 -5.72 -3.72
N PHE A 150 2.47 -6.96 -4.00
CA PHE A 150 1.81 -7.84 -3.04
C PHE A 150 2.67 -8.07 -1.78
N GLU A 151 3.93 -8.46 -1.93
CA GLU A 151 4.84 -8.72 -0.82
C GLU A 151 5.00 -7.47 0.07
N ARG A 152 5.24 -6.30 -0.54
CA ARG A 152 5.36 -5.01 0.16
C ARG A 152 4.08 -4.62 0.91
N GLN A 153 2.91 -4.82 0.32
CA GLN A 153 1.64 -4.50 0.96
C GLN A 153 1.33 -5.47 2.09
N LEU A 154 1.60 -6.76 1.91
CA LEU A 154 1.37 -7.77 2.93
C LEU A 154 2.17 -7.49 4.20
N GLU A 155 3.44 -7.14 4.08
CA GLU A 155 4.29 -6.74 5.22
C GLU A 155 3.71 -5.55 5.99
N ARG A 156 3.21 -4.55 5.28
CA ARG A 156 2.59 -3.36 5.88
C ARG A 156 1.31 -3.71 6.63
N GLU A 157 0.42 -4.47 6.01
CA GLU A 157 -0.87 -4.81 6.61
C GLU A 157 -0.73 -5.78 7.79
N VAL A 158 0.16 -6.76 7.73
CA VAL A 158 0.46 -7.63 8.89
C VAL A 158 1.01 -6.79 10.05
N SER A 159 1.95 -5.88 9.81
CA SER A 159 2.50 -5.00 10.84
C SER A 159 1.42 -4.10 11.46
N ARG A 160 0.50 -3.58 10.64
CA ARG A 160 -0.64 -2.77 11.07
C ARG A 160 -1.62 -3.58 11.91
N THR A 161 -1.97 -4.80 11.47
CA THR A 161 -2.84 -5.73 12.18
C THR A 161 -2.30 -6.08 13.56
N LEU A 162 -1.02 -6.41 13.66
CA LEU A 162 -0.39 -6.74 14.93
C LEU A 162 -0.31 -5.55 15.90
N ARG A 163 -0.27 -4.32 15.39
CA ARG A 163 -0.23 -3.10 16.21
C ARG A 163 -1.61 -2.66 16.67
N TYR A 164 -2.63 -2.73 15.82
CA TYR A 164 -3.94 -2.13 16.07
C TYR A 164 -5.06 -3.15 16.28
N GLY A 165 -4.81 -4.44 16.02
CA GLY A 165 -5.77 -5.52 16.26
C GLY A 165 -6.85 -5.69 15.19
N HIS A 166 -6.87 -4.87 14.13
CA HIS A 166 -7.82 -5.04 13.03
C HIS A 166 -7.40 -6.24 12.16
N PRO A 167 -8.27 -7.24 11.97
CA PRO A 167 -7.89 -8.46 11.26
C PRO A 167 -7.69 -8.21 9.76
N ILE A 168 -6.81 -8.99 9.15
CA ILE A 168 -6.72 -9.11 7.70
C ILE A 168 -6.89 -10.57 7.29
N SER A 169 -7.50 -10.81 6.14
CA SER A 169 -7.54 -12.13 5.52
C SER A 169 -6.67 -12.16 4.26
N LEU A 170 -5.86 -13.19 4.17
CA LEU A 170 -5.08 -13.52 2.98
C LEU A 170 -5.77 -14.66 2.23
N LEU A 171 -6.08 -14.42 0.96
CA LEU A 171 -6.56 -15.43 0.04
C LEU A 171 -5.43 -15.79 -0.94
N MET A 172 -5.11 -17.06 -1.06
CA MET A 172 -4.30 -17.62 -2.13
C MET A 172 -5.20 -18.40 -3.07
N LEU A 173 -5.07 -18.19 -4.36
CA LEU A 173 -5.85 -18.93 -5.35
C LEU A 173 -4.98 -19.39 -6.52
N ASP A 174 -5.41 -20.51 -7.11
CA ASP A 174 -4.75 -21.10 -8.26
C ASP A 174 -5.80 -21.67 -9.22
N LEU A 175 -5.58 -21.47 -10.52
CA LEU A 175 -6.51 -21.89 -11.55
C LEU A 175 -6.43 -23.39 -11.77
N ASP A 176 -7.56 -24.05 -11.67
CA ASP A 176 -7.64 -25.49 -11.78
C ASP A 176 -7.37 -25.96 -13.21
N ASN A 177 -6.42 -26.88 -13.35
CA ASN A 177 -6.07 -27.48 -14.63
C ASN A 177 -5.61 -26.49 -15.72
N PHE A 178 -5.05 -25.34 -15.35
CA PHE A 178 -4.64 -24.30 -16.29
C PHE A 178 -3.62 -24.79 -17.33
N LYS A 179 -2.68 -25.65 -16.93
CA LYS A 179 -1.76 -26.28 -17.87
C LYS A 179 -2.51 -27.05 -18.99
N LYS A 180 -3.54 -27.84 -18.62
CA LYS A 180 -4.35 -28.59 -19.60
C LYS A 180 -5.09 -27.64 -20.54
N LEU A 181 -5.55 -26.48 -20.07
CA LEU A 181 -6.15 -25.45 -20.92
C LEU A 181 -5.14 -24.96 -21.96
N ASN A 182 -3.91 -24.59 -21.53
CA ASN A 182 -2.85 -24.16 -22.43
C ASN A 182 -2.45 -25.24 -23.44
N ASP A 183 -2.31 -26.50 -22.99
CA ASP A 183 -1.93 -27.62 -23.83
C ASP A 183 -3.01 -27.92 -24.90
N THR A 184 -4.30 -27.66 -24.59
CA THR A 184 -5.44 -27.95 -25.50
C THR A 184 -5.76 -26.79 -26.44
N PHE A 185 -5.73 -25.55 -25.96
CA PHE A 185 -6.22 -24.37 -26.67
C PHE A 185 -5.13 -23.33 -26.99
N GLY A 186 -3.88 -23.62 -26.58
CA GLY A 186 -2.75 -22.75 -26.80
C GLY A 186 -2.59 -21.65 -25.72
N HIS A 187 -1.41 -21.06 -25.64
CA HIS A 187 -1.09 -20.04 -24.65
C HIS A 187 -1.96 -18.78 -24.76
N SER A 188 -2.41 -18.42 -25.96
CA SER A 188 -3.31 -17.25 -26.12
C SER A 188 -4.65 -17.42 -25.40
N ALA A 189 -5.17 -18.64 -25.27
CA ALA A 189 -6.40 -18.93 -24.54
C ALA A 189 -6.14 -18.83 -23.01
N GLY A 190 -4.96 -19.25 -22.55
CA GLY A 190 -4.52 -19.07 -21.19
C GLY A 190 -4.34 -17.60 -20.80
N ASP A 191 -3.74 -16.82 -21.69
CA ASP A 191 -3.55 -15.37 -21.49
C ASP A 191 -4.91 -14.65 -21.39
N GLU A 192 -5.86 -15.00 -22.26
CA GLU A 192 -7.23 -14.45 -22.17
C GLU A 192 -7.92 -14.85 -20.87
N ALA A 193 -7.74 -16.10 -20.40
CA ALA A 193 -8.28 -16.54 -19.11
C ALA A 193 -7.71 -15.72 -17.96
N ILE A 194 -6.39 -15.52 -17.91
CA ILE A 194 -5.71 -14.71 -16.88
C ILE A 194 -6.21 -13.27 -16.89
N SER A 195 -6.34 -12.65 -18.07
CA SER A 195 -6.83 -11.28 -18.22
C SER A 195 -8.25 -11.13 -17.67
N ARG A 196 -9.15 -12.06 -18.02
CA ARG A 196 -10.54 -12.05 -17.52
C ARG A 196 -10.63 -12.28 -16.03
N ILE A 197 -9.85 -13.21 -15.49
CA ILE A 197 -9.78 -13.46 -14.06
C ILE A 197 -9.27 -12.21 -13.33
N GLY A 198 -8.24 -11.56 -13.87
CA GLY A 198 -7.77 -10.29 -13.32
C GLY A 198 -8.88 -9.25 -13.20
N LYS A 199 -9.76 -9.15 -14.19
CA LYS A 199 -10.94 -8.28 -14.15
C LYS A 199 -11.94 -8.70 -13.06
N VAL A 200 -12.27 -9.99 -12.97
CA VAL A 200 -13.19 -10.53 -11.94
C VAL A 200 -12.65 -10.25 -10.53
N LEU A 201 -11.35 -10.47 -10.30
CA LEU A 201 -10.75 -10.23 -9.00
C LEU A 201 -10.75 -8.74 -8.63
N ARG A 202 -10.46 -7.86 -9.59
CA ARG A 202 -10.48 -6.41 -9.40
C ARG A 202 -11.88 -5.89 -9.08
N GLU A 203 -12.90 -6.33 -9.83
CA GLU A 203 -14.29 -5.91 -9.62
C GLU A 203 -14.90 -6.52 -8.35
N GLY A 204 -14.37 -7.66 -7.91
CA GLY A 204 -14.83 -8.37 -6.72
C GLY A 204 -14.15 -7.95 -5.42
N THR A 205 -13.22 -6.99 -5.43
CA THR A 205 -12.51 -6.46 -4.25
C THR A 205 -12.84 -4.99 -4.04
N ARG A 206 -12.68 -4.52 -2.79
CA ARG A 206 -12.88 -3.11 -2.41
C ARG A 206 -11.63 -2.30 -2.76
N GLY A 207 -11.74 -0.98 -2.85
CA GLY A 207 -10.60 -0.10 -3.12
C GLY A 207 -9.47 -0.15 -2.07
N ILE A 208 -9.78 -0.58 -0.84
CA ILE A 208 -8.79 -0.77 0.25
C ILE A 208 -8.10 -2.14 0.21
N ASP A 209 -8.67 -3.11 -0.51
CA ASP A 209 -8.13 -4.46 -0.67
C ASP A 209 -7.08 -4.48 -1.81
N LEU A 210 -6.24 -5.48 -1.83
CA LEU A 210 -5.30 -5.68 -2.92
C LEU A 210 -5.53 -7.04 -3.57
N ALA A 211 -5.72 -7.05 -4.89
CA ALA A 211 -5.65 -8.26 -5.70
C ALA A 211 -4.35 -8.25 -6.51
N ALA A 212 -3.65 -9.37 -6.55
CA ALA A 212 -2.34 -9.50 -7.20
C ALA A 212 -2.21 -10.83 -7.95
N ARG A 213 -1.40 -10.83 -9.01
CA ARG A 213 -0.89 -12.05 -9.63
C ARG A 213 0.53 -12.30 -9.14
N ILE A 214 0.77 -13.47 -8.54
CA ILE A 214 2.04 -13.80 -7.87
C ILE A 214 2.86 -14.86 -8.63
N GLY A 215 2.23 -15.54 -9.58
CA GLY A 215 2.85 -16.58 -10.39
C GLY A 215 2.13 -16.75 -11.74
N GLY A 216 2.44 -17.81 -12.46
CA GLY A 216 1.84 -18.08 -13.76
C GLY A 216 0.31 -18.12 -13.74
N GLU A 217 -0.25 -18.98 -12.90
CA GLU A 217 -1.69 -19.21 -12.71
C GLU A 217 -2.14 -18.94 -11.26
N GLU A 218 -1.24 -18.33 -10.47
CA GLU A 218 -1.42 -18.07 -9.04
C GLU A 218 -1.72 -16.59 -8.78
N PHE A 219 -2.73 -16.35 -7.95
CA PHE A 219 -3.13 -15.02 -7.53
C PHE A 219 -3.26 -14.96 -6.01
N ALA A 220 -3.17 -13.76 -5.46
CA ALA A 220 -3.36 -13.52 -4.04
C ALA A 220 -4.21 -12.27 -3.80
N LEU A 221 -4.97 -12.27 -2.71
CA LEU A 221 -5.74 -11.10 -2.29
C LEU A 221 -5.49 -10.81 -0.81
N ILE A 222 -5.26 -9.53 -0.50
CA ILE A 222 -5.19 -9.02 0.87
C ILE A 222 -6.50 -8.30 1.13
N LEU A 223 -7.31 -8.82 2.04
CA LEU A 223 -8.57 -8.22 2.46
C LEU A 223 -8.36 -7.52 3.80
N VAL A 224 -8.40 -6.19 3.77
CA VAL A 224 -8.16 -5.34 4.94
C VAL A 224 -9.40 -5.34 5.84
N GLU A 225 -9.19 -5.30 7.16
CA GLU A 225 -10.27 -5.30 8.17
C GLU A 225 -11.31 -6.41 7.93
N THR A 226 -10.81 -7.61 7.61
CA THR A 226 -11.65 -8.75 7.24
C THR A 226 -11.23 -9.98 8.02
N SER A 227 -12.19 -10.57 8.75
CA SER A 227 -12.01 -11.83 9.49
C SER A 227 -11.94 -13.03 8.54
N LEU A 228 -11.57 -14.20 9.08
CA LEU A 228 -11.56 -15.46 8.33
C LEU A 228 -12.92 -15.76 7.69
N GLU A 229 -14.01 -15.57 8.42
CA GLU A 229 -15.37 -15.79 7.92
C GLU A 229 -15.69 -14.87 6.72
N GLY A 230 -15.41 -13.57 6.86
CA GLY A 230 -15.54 -12.61 5.76
C GLY A 230 -14.64 -12.95 4.57
N GLY A 231 -13.41 -13.41 4.84
CA GLY A 231 -12.49 -13.89 3.82
C GLY A 231 -13.02 -15.10 3.05
N LEU A 232 -13.64 -16.07 3.75
CA LEU A 232 -14.28 -17.23 3.14
C LEU A 232 -15.49 -16.85 2.28
N GLU A 233 -16.30 -15.90 2.72
CA GLU A 233 -17.43 -15.38 1.93
C GLU A 233 -16.98 -14.71 0.64
N VAL A 234 -15.95 -13.85 0.71
CA VAL A 234 -15.37 -13.21 -0.48
C VAL A 234 -14.77 -14.24 -1.42
N ALA A 235 -14.01 -15.20 -0.90
CA ALA A 235 -13.40 -16.28 -1.70
C ALA A 235 -14.48 -17.12 -2.42
N GLU A 236 -15.56 -17.49 -1.76
CA GLU A 236 -16.66 -18.27 -2.38
C GLU A 236 -17.42 -17.48 -3.44
N ARG A 237 -17.61 -16.17 -3.23
CA ARG A 237 -18.19 -15.28 -4.23
C ARG A 237 -17.30 -15.19 -5.47
N LEU A 238 -15.98 -15.00 -5.30
CA LEU A 238 -15.01 -14.95 -6.40
C LEU A 238 -14.91 -16.28 -7.13
N ARG A 239 -14.88 -17.42 -6.41
CA ARG A 239 -14.87 -18.75 -6.99
C ARG A 239 -16.08 -18.96 -7.93
N LYS A 240 -17.29 -18.62 -7.49
CA LYS A 240 -18.50 -18.70 -8.31
C LYS A 240 -18.43 -17.77 -9.53
N ALA A 241 -17.93 -16.54 -9.35
CA ALA A 241 -17.80 -15.59 -10.45
C ALA A 241 -16.81 -16.10 -11.51
N ILE A 242 -15.66 -16.66 -11.09
CA ILE A 242 -14.69 -17.28 -11.98
C ILE A 242 -15.29 -18.48 -12.70
N GLY A 243 -15.95 -19.41 -11.98
CA GLY A 243 -16.55 -20.61 -12.56
C GLY A 243 -17.68 -20.33 -13.54
N SER A 244 -18.39 -19.21 -13.39
CA SER A 244 -19.46 -18.77 -14.32
C SER A 244 -18.95 -17.94 -15.50
N MET A 245 -17.70 -17.47 -15.46
CA MET A 245 -17.12 -16.61 -16.50
C MET A 245 -16.74 -17.44 -17.74
N PRO A 246 -17.26 -17.11 -18.93
CA PRO A 246 -16.87 -17.81 -20.15
C PRO A 246 -15.45 -17.42 -20.59
N VAL A 247 -14.63 -18.42 -20.87
CA VAL A 247 -13.32 -18.25 -21.52
C VAL A 247 -13.47 -18.65 -22.99
N PRO A 248 -13.23 -17.75 -23.96
CA PRO A 248 -13.33 -18.07 -25.37
C PRO A 248 -12.54 -19.34 -25.72
N LEU A 249 -13.12 -20.23 -26.56
CA LEU A 249 -12.57 -21.52 -26.97
C LEU A 249 -12.46 -22.57 -25.85
N ALA A 250 -12.19 -22.17 -24.60
CA ALA A 250 -11.95 -23.10 -23.48
C ALA A 250 -13.20 -23.38 -22.62
N GLY A 251 -14.29 -22.66 -22.82
CA GLY A 251 -15.54 -22.82 -22.04
C GLY A 251 -15.44 -22.19 -20.68
N HIS A 252 -15.29 -22.98 -19.62
CA HIS A 252 -15.21 -22.50 -18.24
C HIS A 252 -13.92 -23.00 -17.59
N ILE A 253 -13.40 -22.18 -16.66
CA ILE A 253 -12.28 -22.51 -15.79
C ILE A 253 -12.73 -22.35 -14.35
N THR A 254 -12.23 -23.19 -13.45
CA THR A 254 -12.45 -23.06 -12.02
C THR A 254 -11.17 -22.67 -11.30
N ALA A 255 -11.30 -22.25 -10.06
CA ALA A 255 -10.19 -21.92 -9.19
C ALA A 255 -10.38 -22.51 -7.80
N SER A 256 -9.28 -22.96 -7.19
CA SER A 256 -9.22 -23.37 -5.80
C SER A 256 -8.68 -22.25 -4.95
N PHE A 257 -9.23 -22.09 -3.74
CA PHE A 257 -8.89 -21.01 -2.82
C PHE A 257 -8.45 -21.55 -1.47
N GLY A 258 -7.38 -20.94 -0.91
CA GLY A 258 -6.98 -21.09 0.48
C GLY A 258 -7.08 -19.77 1.20
N VAL A 259 -7.66 -19.75 2.39
CA VAL A 259 -7.91 -18.54 3.19
C VAL A 259 -7.24 -18.68 4.56
N ALA A 260 -6.52 -17.64 4.98
CA ALA A 260 -5.97 -17.54 6.33
C ALA A 260 -6.14 -16.11 6.87
N GLU A 261 -6.25 -15.98 8.19
CA GLU A 261 -6.43 -14.72 8.90
C GLU A 261 -5.22 -14.40 9.78
N CYS A 262 -4.84 -13.14 9.85
CA CYS A 262 -3.96 -12.56 10.86
C CYS A 262 -4.80 -11.63 11.77
N PRO A 263 -4.67 -11.69 13.11
CA PRO A 263 -3.66 -12.43 13.87
C PRO A 263 -4.07 -13.84 14.31
N SER A 264 -5.29 -14.29 14.03
CA SER A 264 -5.81 -15.55 14.61
C SER A 264 -5.15 -16.82 14.06
N SER A 265 -4.85 -16.88 12.76
CA SER A 265 -4.18 -18.04 12.13
C SER A 265 -2.67 -17.87 11.98
N ALA A 266 -2.14 -16.67 12.18
CA ALA A 266 -0.75 -16.34 11.95
C ALA A 266 -0.34 -15.06 12.68
N GLN A 267 0.93 -14.97 13.10
CA GLN A 267 1.52 -13.82 13.75
C GLN A 267 2.68 -13.20 12.96
N THR A 268 3.06 -13.82 11.87
CA THR A 268 4.09 -13.30 10.95
C THR A 268 3.60 -13.41 9.51
N VAL A 269 4.20 -12.63 8.60
CA VAL A 269 3.96 -12.74 7.15
C VAL A 269 4.18 -14.16 6.66
N ARG A 270 5.25 -14.80 7.13
CA ARG A 270 5.60 -16.17 6.74
C ARG A 270 4.54 -17.18 7.16
N ASP A 271 4.05 -17.08 8.40
CA ASP A 271 3.04 -17.99 8.94
C ASP A 271 1.71 -17.81 8.19
N LEU A 272 1.36 -16.56 7.86
CA LEU A 272 0.14 -16.24 7.13
C LEU A 272 0.17 -16.82 5.71
N LEU A 273 1.27 -16.64 4.99
CA LEU A 273 1.49 -17.25 3.67
C LEU A 273 1.41 -18.78 3.76
N GLN A 274 2.14 -19.39 4.70
CA GLN A 274 2.14 -20.84 4.87
C GLN A 274 0.76 -21.40 5.23
N SER A 275 -0.02 -20.67 6.02
CA SER A 275 -1.38 -21.07 6.39
C SER A 275 -2.33 -21.01 5.20
N ALA A 276 -2.28 -19.95 4.40
CA ALA A 276 -3.09 -19.80 3.20
C ALA A 276 -2.71 -20.82 2.12
N ASP A 277 -1.42 -21.06 1.89
CA ASP A 277 -0.92 -22.10 0.97
C ASP A 277 -1.35 -23.51 1.39
N SER A 278 -1.27 -23.81 2.69
CA SER A 278 -1.72 -25.11 3.21
C SER A 278 -3.22 -25.31 2.97
N ALA A 279 -4.03 -24.26 3.18
CA ALA A 279 -5.45 -24.32 2.89
C ALA A 279 -5.73 -24.48 1.39
N LEU A 280 -5.01 -23.78 0.51
CA LEU A 280 -5.11 -23.95 -0.94
C LEU A 280 -4.74 -25.37 -1.38
N TYR A 281 -3.69 -25.92 -0.83
CA TYR A 281 -3.30 -27.30 -1.10
C TYR A 281 -4.39 -28.30 -0.67
N GLU A 282 -5.03 -28.10 0.45
CA GLU A 282 -6.19 -28.90 0.90
C GLU A 282 -7.36 -28.78 -0.07
N ALA A 283 -7.67 -27.58 -0.56
CA ALA A 283 -8.71 -27.35 -1.56
C ALA A 283 -8.42 -28.15 -2.86
N LYS A 284 -7.19 -28.10 -3.36
CA LYS A 284 -6.77 -28.84 -4.57
C LYS A 284 -6.86 -30.36 -4.37
N ARG A 285 -6.43 -30.88 -3.22
CA ARG A 285 -6.50 -32.32 -2.91
C ARG A 285 -7.90 -32.85 -2.72
N SER A 286 -8.80 -32.03 -2.19
CA SER A 286 -10.19 -32.42 -1.91
C SER A 286 -11.11 -32.38 -3.14
N GLY A 287 -10.57 -32.16 -4.35
CA GLY A 287 -11.31 -32.24 -5.61
C GLY A 287 -11.42 -30.92 -6.35
N ARG A 288 -10.64 -29.89 -5.97
CA ARG A 288 -10.61 -28.57 -6.64
C ARG A 288 -11.95 -27.81 -6.58
N ASP A 289 -12.02 -26.66 -7.28
CA ASP A 289 -13.21 -25.82 -7.37
C ASP A 289 -13.88 -25.59 -6.00
N ARG A 290 -13.09 -25.16 -5.02
CA ARG A 290 -13.56 -24.93 -3.64
C ARG A 290 -12.72 -23.94 -2.88
N VAL A 291 -13.27 -23.51 -1.76
CA VAL A 291 -12.60 -22.67 -0.77
C VAL A 291 -12.32 -23.51 0.47
N THR A 292 -11.11 -23.38 1.00
CA THR A 292 -10.71 -23.97 2.29
C THR A 292 -10.10 -22.88 3.16
N GLY A 293 -10.49 -22.82 4.43
CA GLY A 293 -9.94 -21.88 5.41
C GLY A 293 -9.08 -22.57 6.45
N LYS A 294 -8.01 -21.93 6.87
CA LYS A 294 -7.22 -22.40 8.02
C LYS A 294 -7.81 -21.84 9.30
N GLN A 295 -8.25 -22.74 10.17
CA GLN A 295 -8.79 -22.35 11.49
C GLN A 295 -7.70 -21.70 12.37
N PRO A 296 -8.10 -20.82 13.33
CA PRO A 296 -7.18 -20.19 14.28
C PRO A 296 -6.28 -21.24 14.95
N LEU A 297 -5.04 -20.85 15.22
CA LEU A 297 -4.18 -21.61 16.12
C LEU A 297 -4.95 -21.72 17.45
N LYS A 298 -5.30 -22.94 17.87
CA LYS A 298 -5.88 -23.14 19.20
C LYS A 298 -4.89 -22.56 20.19
N SER A 299 -5.28 -21.47 20.87
CA SER A 299 -4.53 -20.97 22.00
C SER A 299 -4.37 -22.12 23.00
N ASN A 300 -3.16 -22.55 23.28
CA ASN A 300 -2.84 -23.49 24.37
C ASN A 300 -3.11 -22.78 25.71
N SER A 301 -4.38 -22.51 26.03
CA SER A 301 -4.83 -22.06 27.35
C SER A 301 -5.03 -23.22 28.34
N ALA A 302 -4.52 -24.42 28.00
CA ALA A 302 -4.62 -25.63 28.85
C ALA A 302 -3.31 -25.97 29.59
N ALA A 303 -2.34 -25.04 29.67
CA ALA A 303 -1.08 -25.30 30.40
C ALA A 303 -0.89 -24.41 31.65
N ALA A 304 -1.97 -23.88 32.23
CA ALA A 304 -1.89 -23.07 33.46
C ALA A 304 -2.77 -23.55 34.61
N SER A 305 -3.25 -24.83 34.61
CA SER A 305 -4.09 -25.35 35.70
C SER A 305 -3.53 -26.57 36.43
N ASP A 306 -2.31 -27.03 36.15
CA ASP A 306 -1.71 -28.17 36.85
C ASP A 306 -0.38 -27.83 37.56
N VAL A 307 -0.31 -26.67 38.23
CA VAL A 307 0.74 -26.38 39.23
C VAL A 307 0.08 -25.80 40.48
N GLN A 308 -0.73 -26.60 41.13
CA GLN A 308 -1.11 -26.45 42.50
C GLN A 308 -1.55 -27.82 43.02
N THR A 309 -0.63 -28.57 43.56
CA THR A 309 -0.83 -29.50 44.68
C THR A 309 0.42 -30.42 44.76
N ASP A 310 1.48 -29.92 45.38
CA ASP A 310 2.48 -30.77 46.08
C ASP A 310 3.34 -29.89 47.00
N GLN A 311 2.69 -29.31 48.03
CA GLN A 311 3.33 -28.80 49.23
C GLN A 311 2.54 -29.23 50.45
N GLN A 312 2.59 -30.54 50.76
CA GLN A 312 2.31 -31.08 52.09
C GLN A 312 2.93 -32.47 52.13
N TYR A 313 4.04 -32.57 52.81
CA TYR A 313 4.61 -33.68 53.52
C TYR A 313 6.13 -33.51 53.55
N VAL A 314 6.64 -32.79 54.54
CA VAL A 314 7.86 -33.12 55.34
C VAL A 314 7.91 -32.09 56.50
N SER A 315 7.16 -32.41 57.54
CA SER A 315 7.50 -31.99 58.89
C SER A 315 7.21 -33.16 59.76
N ASP A 316 8.20 -33.96 60.03
CA ASP A 316 8.30 -34.71 61.29
C ASP A 316 9.63 -35.50 61.30
N GLY A 317 10.38 -35.24 62.31
CA GLY A 317 11.36 -36.22 62.82
C GLY A 317 12.80 -35.94 62.50
N LEU A 318 13.46 -35.22 63.41
CA LEU A 318 14.68 -35.72 64.01
C LEU A 318 15.09 -34.83 65.19
N GLU A 319 14.70 -35.30 66.38
CA GLU A 319 15.31 -34.85 67.65
C GLU A 319 16.72 -35.43 67.78
N VAL A 320 17.58 -34.55 68.26
CA VAL A 320 18.63 -34.69 69.28
C VAL A 320 19.45 -35.99 69.34
N SER A 321 20.78 -35.82 69.33
CA SER A 321 21.61 -36.19 70.50
C SER A 321 23.04 -35.67 70.40
N ASP A 322 23.39 -35.06 71.44
CA ASP A 322 24.71 -34.71 71.98
C ASP A 322 25.91 -35.56 71.58
N GLY A 323 27.05 -34.87 71.45
CA GLY A 323 28.41 -35.43 71.42
C GLY A 323 29.42 -34.32 71.09
#